data_95b8fe0d92a3fba630d74a0a6198eeb9
#
_entry.id   95b8fe0d92a3fba630d74a0a6198eeb9
#
_cell.length_a   1.000
_cell.length_b   1.000
_cell.length_c   1.000
_cell.angle_alpha   90.00
_cell.angle_beta   90.00
_cell.angle_gamma   90.00
#
_symmetry.space_group_name_H-M   'P 1'
#
loop_
_entity.id
_entity.type
_entity.pdbx_description
1 polymer ?
#
loop_
_entity_poly.entity_id
_entity_poly.type
_entity_poly.pdbx_seq_one_letter_code
_entity_poly.pdbx_strand_id
1 'polypeptide(L)' 'MVKRSVVKQAQANGTWEGKFGLMYKHEITFDNGDSGEYSSKEQNQTKFVVGKETEYEFTDGKYPKVK' A
#
# COMPACT_ATOMS: atom_id res chain seq x y z
N MET A 1 11.13 -2.24 -8.18
CA MET A 1 12.23 -2.54 -7.26
C MET A 1 11.65 -3.12 -5.97
N VAL A 2 12.14 -4.28 -5.56
CA VAL A 2 11.67 -4.94 -4.35
C VAL A 2 12.44 -4.41 -3.15
N LYS A 3 11.72 -4.01 -2.11
CA LYS A 3 12.29 -3.49 -0.88
C LYS A 3 11.67 -4.21 0.31
N ARG A 4 12.27 -4.03 1.47
CA ARG A 4 11.75 -4.57 2.73
C ARG A 4 11.88 -3.52 3.81
N SER A 5 10.79 -3.27 4.52
CA SER A 5 10.77 -2.33 5.63
C SER A 5 9.59 -2.59 6.55
N VAL A 6 9.62 -1.98 7.71
CA VAL A 6 8.50 -2.05 8.66
C VAL A 6 7.43 -1.05 8.24
N VAL A 7 6.19 -1.48 8.24
CA VAL A 7 5.06 -0.60 7.96
C VAL A 7 4.86 0.33 9.15
N LYS A 8 4.96 1.62 8.90
CA LYS A 8 4.77 2.65 9.92
C LYS A 8 3.31 3.06 10.02
N GLN A 9 2.63 3.17 8.87
CA GLN A 9 1.25 3.59 8.82
C GLN A 9 0.56 2.94 7.62
N ALA A 10 -0.68 2.51 7.83
CA ALA A 10 -1.53 2.02 6.76
C ALA A 10 -2.89 2.69 6.94
N GLN A 11 -3.24 3.59 6.03
CA GLN A 11 -4.44 4.41 6.13
C GLN A 11 -5.34 4.19 4.92
N ALA A 12 -6.62 3.98 5.17
CA ALA A 12 -7.59 3.90 4.09
C ALA A 12 -7.71 5.28 3.42
N ASN A 13 -7.62 5.29 2.09
CA ASN A 13 -7.60 6.51 1.30
C ASN A 13 -8.69 6.53 0.24
N GLY A 14 -9.84 5.97 0.57
CA GLY A 14 -11.00 5.96 -0.31
C GLY A 14 -11.13 4.69 -1.14
N THR A 15 -12.03 4.74 -2.09
CA THR A 15 -12.34 3.61 -2.96
C THR A 15 -12.45 4.10 -4.40
N TRP A 16 -12.31 3.17 -5.33
CA TRP A 16 -12.63 3.46 -6.72
C TRP A 16 -13.21 2.21 -7.37
N GLU A 17 -14.05 2.43 -8.34
CA GLU A 17 -14.65 1.34 -9.08
C GLU A 17 -13.89 1.15 -10.37
N GLY A 18 -13.30 -0.02 -10.51
CA GLY A 18 -12.50 -0.35 -11.66
C GLY A 18 -13.14 -1.40 -12.54
N LYS A 19 -12.38 -1.83 -13.55
CA LYS A 19 -12.81 -2.83 -14.52
C LYS A 19 -13.18 -4.16 -13.86
N PHE A 20 -12.56 -4.48 -12.75
CA PHE A 20 -12.75 -5.74 -12.04
C PHE A 20 -13.57 -5.58 -10.76
N GLY A 21 -14.26 -4.45 -10.59
CA GLY A 21 -15.08 -4.20 -9.44
C GLY A 21 -14.53 -3.13 -8.52
N LEU A 22 -15.07 -3.07 -7.32
CA LEU A 22 -14.68 -2.06 -6.34
C LEU A 22 -13.32 -2.37 -5.72
N MET A 23 -12.47 -1.38 -5.70
CA MET A 23 -11.14 -1.47 -5.09
C MET A 23 -11.03 -0.47 -3.94
N TYR A 24 -10.36 -0.89 -2.89
CA TYR A 24 -10.08 -0.04 -1.73
C TYR A 24 -8.64 0.44 -1.81
N LYS A 25 -8.47 1.76 -1.72
CA LYS A 25 -7.13 2.37 -1.76
C LYS A 25 -6.62 2.57 -0.35
N HIS A 26 -5.35 2.23 -0.15
CA HIS A 26 -4.67 2.42 1.13
C HIS A 26 -3.38 3.17 0.90
N GLU A 27 -3.09 4.12 1.76
CA GLU A 27 -1.81 4.78 1.75
C GLU A 27 -0.91 4.09 2.77
N ILE A 28 0.18 3.53 2.28
CA ILE A 28 1.12 2.76 3.10
C ILE A 28 2.39 3.58 3.26
N THR A 29 2.80 3.80 4.48
CA THR A 29 4.05 4.48 4.81
C THR A 29 4.96 3.52 5.54
N PHE A 30 6.21 3.47 5.11
CA PHE A 30 7.22 2.60 5.70
C PHE A 30 8.21 3.38 6.55
N ASP A 31 8.86 2.68 7.46
CA ASP A 31 9.79 3.27 8.41
C ASP A 31 11.02 3.87 7.74
N ASN A 32 11.37 3.38 6.56
CA ASN A 32 12.49 3.91 5.77
C ASN A 32 12.16 5.20 5.00
N GLY A 33 10.95 5.72 5.16
CA GLY A 33 10.53 6.95 4.47
C GLY A 33 9.77 6.74 3.18
N ASP A 34 9.69 5.51 2.67
CA ASP A 34 8.90 5.23 1.49
C ASP A 34 7.41 5.33 1.81
N SER A 35 6.64 5.83 0.87
CA SER A 35 5.19 5.79 0.96
C SER A 35 4.62 5.57 -0.44
N GLY A 36 3.46 4.92 -0.50
CA GLY A 36 2.81 4.65 -1.77
C GLY A 36 1.39 4.17 -1.58
N GLU A 37 0.67 4.10 -2.69
CA GLU A 37 -0.71 3.64 -2.69
C GLU A 37 -0.76 2.15 -2.96
N TYR A 38 -1.53 1.44 -2.16
CA TYR A 38 -1.82 0.04 -2.34
C TYR A 38 -3.32 -0.15 -2.56
N SER A 39 -3.69 -0.80 -3.65
CA SER A 39 -5.07 -1.09 -3.96
C SER A 39 -5.39 -2.54 -3.63
N SER A 40 -6.50 -2.76 -2.94
CA SER A 40 -6.93 -4.09 -2.53
C SER A 40 -8.42 -4.27 -2.81
N LYS A 41 -8.83 -5.50 -3.06
CA LYS A 41 -10.24 -5.83 -3.17
C LYS A 41 -10.91 -5.94 -1.81
N GLU A 42 -10.12 -5.97 -0.75
CA GLU A 42 -10.61 -6.10 0.62
C GLU A 42 -10.47 -4.78 1.35
N GLN A 43 -11.49 -4.40 2.10
CA GLN A 43 -11.44 -3.20 2.91
C GLN A 43 -10.35 -3.27 3.96
N ASN A 44 -10.15 -4.44 4.55
CA ASN A 44 -9.13 -4.67 5.56
C ASN A 44 -8.03 -5.54 4.97
N GLN A 45 -7.08 -4.90 4.29
CA GLN A 45 -5.95 -5.64 3.73
C GLN A 45 -5.04 -6.13 4.87
N THR A 46 -4.44 -7.28 4.67
CA THR A 46 -3.57 -7.90 5.67
C THR A 46 -2.12 -8.00 5.23
N LYS A 47 -1.80 -7.53 4.05
CA LYS A 47 -0.44 -7.57 3.52
C LYS A 47 0.47 -6.55 4.22
N PHE A 48 -0.03 -5.34 4.41
CA PHE A 48 0.73 -4.25 5.04
C PHE A 48 0.13 -3.97 6.40
N VAL A 49 0.71 -4.57 7.43
CA VAL A 49 0.24 -4.44 8.80
C VAL A 49 1.22 -3.56 9.57
N VAL A 50 0.69 -2.52 10.21
CA VAL A 50 1.49 -1.57 11.00
C VAL A 50 2.32 -2.33 12.05
N GLY A 51 3.61 -2.03 12.10
CA GLY A 51 4.53 -2.65 13.04
C GLY A 51 5.18 -3.91 12.54
N LYS A 52 4.82 -4.41 11.37
CA LYS A 52 5.41 -5.61 10.80
C LYS A 52 6.32 -5.29 9.63
N GLU A 53 7.43 -6.02 9.54
CA GLU A 53 8.32 -5.94 8.39
C GLU A 53 7.69 -6.68 7.22
N THR A 54 7.69 -6.05 6.07
CA THR A 54 7.06 -6.60 4.88
C THR A 54 7.91 -6.31 3.65
N GLU A 55 8.01 -7.29 2.78
CA GLU A 55 8.62 -7.10 1.47
C GLU A 55 7.57 -6.53 0.52
N TYR A 56 7.97 -5.54 -0.25
CA TYR A 56 7.06 -4.87 -1.17
C TYR A 56 7.77 -4.47 -2.43
N GLU A 57 7.01 -4.36 -3.50
CA GLU A 57 7.49 -3.80 -4.76
C GLU A 57 7.12 -2.34 -4.81
N PHE A 58 8.12 -1.47 -4.93
CA PHE A 58 7.94 -0.02 -4.96
C PHE A 58 8.07 0.48 -6.38
N THR A 59 7.04 1.21 -6.83
CA THR A 59 7.05 1.89 -8.12
C THR A 59 7.10 3.38 -7.87
N ASP A 60 8.23 3.98 -8.20
CA ASP A 60 8.43 5.41 -8.07
C ASP A 60 7.82 6.13 -9.26
N GLY A 61 7.42 7.39 -9.06
CA GLY A 61 6.82 8.19 -10.10
C GLY A 61 5.99 9.32 -9.52
N LYS A 62 5.15 9.92 -10.38
CA LYS A 62 4.26 11.00 -9.95
C LYS A 62 3.27 10.52 -8.88
N TYR A 63 2.85 9.27 -8.98
CA TYR A 63 1.97 8.62 -8.00
C TYR A 63 2.63 7.34 -7.53
N PRO A 64 3.45 7.40 -6.48
CA PRO A 64 4.13 6.20 -5.98
C PRO A 64 3.14 5.10 -5.59
N LYS A 65 3.48 3.87 -5.91
CA LYS A 65 2.63 2.71 -5.61
C LYS A 65 3.44 1.62 -4.96
N VAL A 66 2.81 0.88 -4.07
CA VAL A 66 3.38 -0.32 -3.45
C VAL A 66 2.49 -1.52 -3.74
N LYS A 67 3.14 -2.68 -3.81
CA LYS A 67 2.45 -3.89 -4.23
C LYS A 67 2.89 -5.10 -3.43
#